data_9b1c47c830a81cd439c95ab3a9869770
#
_entry.id   9b1c47c830a81cd439c95ab3a9869770
#
_cell.length_a   1.000
_cell.length_b   1.000
_cell.length_c   1.000
_cell.angle_alpha   90.00
_cell.angle_beta   90.00
_cell.angle_gamma   90.00
#
_symmetry.space_group_name_H-M   'P 1'
#
loop_
_entity.id
_entity.type
_entity.pdbx_description
1 polymer ?
#
loop_
_entity_poly.entity_id
_entity_poly.type
_entity_poly.pdbx_seq_one_letter_code
_entity_poly.pdbx_strand_id
1 'polypeptide(L)'
;MLHLLKALHDAGVTIIPGTDALAGYMFHHELELYVRAGIAAPEVLRMATLTSAEVMGANKDRGVIAAGKLADMILVDGDPTKNIRDLDKVTAVIKGGNVYDPAAIEKALGIAPR
;
A
#
# COMPACT_ATOMS: atom_id res chain seq x y z
N MET A 1 19.00 -5.24 -9.12
CA MET A 1 17.60 -5.66 -8.85
C MET A 1 16.57 -4.60 -9.21
N LEU A 2 16.71 -3.33 -8.80
CA LEU A 2 15.74 -2.27 -9.14
C LEU A 2 15.60 -2.02 -10.67
N HIS A 3 16.67 -2.12 -11.43
CA HIS A 3 16.64 -2.01 -12.89
C HIS A 3 15.79 -3.10 -13.55
N LEU A 4 15.84 -4.33 -13.03
CA LEU A 4 15.04 -5.44 -13.52
C LEU A 4 13.55 -5.19 -13.24
N LEU A 5 13.22 -4.74 -12.05
CA LEU A 5 11.84 -4.38 -11.68
C LEU A 5 11.27 -3.33 -12.64
N LYS A 6 12.03 -2.26 -12.90
CA LYS A 6 11.62 -1.21 -13.83
C LYS A 6 11.45 -1.74 -15.25
N ALA A 7 12.38 -2.57 -15.73
CA ALA A 7 12.31 -3.16 -17.06
C ALA A 7 11.09 -4.07 -17.23
N LEU A 8 10.77 -4.88 -16.23
CA LEU A 8 9.57 -5.72 -16.25
C LEU A 8 8.29 -4.90 -16.25
N HIS A 9 8.23 -3.86 -15.43
CA HIS A 9 7.11 -2.93 -15.41
C HIS A 9 6.92 -2.25 -16.77
N ASP A 10 7.97 -1.72 -17.38
CA ASP A 10 7.93 -1.04 -18.67
C ASP A 10 7.57 -2.00 -19.81
N ALA A 11 7.90 -3.27 -19.67
CA ALA A 11 7.49 -4.33 -20.62
C ALA A 11 6.02 -4.77 -20.45
N GLY A 12 5.26 -4.18 -19.51
CA GLY A 12 3.86 -4.48 -19.30
C GLY A 12 3.61 -5.72 -18.44
N VAL A 13 4.63 -6.24 -17.75
CA VAL A 13 4.46 -7.36 -16.82
C VAL A 13 3.66 -6.88 -15.62
N THR A 14 2.62 -7.63 -15.26
CA THR A 14 1.85 -7.35 -14.05
C THR A 14 2.68 -7.66 -12.81
N ILE A 15 2.89 -6.66 -11.97
CA ILE A 15 3.66 -6.75 -10.74
C ILE A 15 2.79 -6.33 -9.57
N ILE A 16 2.79 -7.12 -8.51
CA ILE A 16 2.17 -6.77 -7.24
C ILE A 16 3.20 -6.83 -6.12
N PRO A 17 3.12 -5.95 -5.12
CA PRO A 17 4.05 -5.97 -4.00
C PRO A 17 3.77 -7.14 -3.06
N GLY A 18 4.84 -7.70 -2.48
CA GLY A 18 4.76 -8.75 -1.47
C GLY A 18 6.11 -8.90 -0.80
N THR A 19 6.18 -8.63 0.50
CA THR A 19 7.47 -8.49 1.21
C THR A 19 8.06 -9.81 1.67
N ASP A 20 7.26 -10.85 1.84
CA ASP A 20 7.65 -12.11 2.50
C ASP A 20 8.36 -11.88 3.85
N ALA A 21 8.00 -10.80 4.54
CA ALA A 21 8.57 -10.36 5.80
C ALA A 21 7.47 -10.02 6.80
N LEU A 22 7.84 -9.51 7.98
CA LEU A 22 6.88 -9.09 9.00
C LEU A 22 5.84 -8.12 8.42
N ALA A 23 4.59 -8.55 8.47
CA ALA A 23 3.46 -7.83 7.91
C ALA A 23 3.38 -6.40 8.46
N GLY A 24 3.12 -5.45 7.57
CA GLY A 24 2.85 -4.05 7.89
C GLY A 24 4.09 -3.17 8.02
N TYR A 25 5.21 -3.68 8.50
CA TYR A 25 6.40 -2.85 8.74
C TYR A 25 7.27 -2.68 7.50
N MET A 26 7.46 -3.76 6.74
CA MET A 26 8.33 -3.76 5.56
C MET A 26 7.60 -3.42 4.26
N PHE A 27 6.26 -3.42 4.29
CA PHE A 27 5.46 -3.19 3.08
C PHE A 27 5.64 -1.78 2.51
N HIS A 28 5.61 -0.76 3.36
CA HIS A 28 5.84 0.62 2.91
C HIS A 28 7.25 0.80 2.34
N HIS A 29 8.24 0.18 2.95
CA HIS A 29 9.61 0.21 2.43
C HIS A 29 9.72 -0.43 1.04
N GLU A 30 9.02 -1.53 0.79
CA GLU A 30 8.97 -2.14 -0.54
C GLU A 30 8.39 -1.16 -1.58
N LEU A 31 7.31 -0.45 -1.25
CA LEU A 31 6.74 0.57 -2.13
C LEU A 31 7.72 1.71 -2.41
N GLU A 32 8.51 2.12 -1.42
CA GLU A 32 9.60 3.09 -1.63
C GLU A 32 10.62 2.57 -2.64
N LEU A 33 10.99 1.29 -2.57
CA LEU A 33 11.93 0.67 -3.51
C LEU A 33 11.38 0.69 -4.95
N TYR A 34 10.08 0.50 -5.13
CA TYR A 34 9.45 0.58 -6.44
C TYR A 34 9.53 1.99 -7.04
N VAL A 35 9.30 3.01 -6.21
CA VAL A 35 9.48 4.41 -6.63
C VAL A 35 10.95 4.70 -6.94
N ARG A 36 11.88 4.21 -6.13
CA ARG A 36 13.33 4.34 -6.38
C ARG A 36 13.77 3.61 -7.67
N ALA A 37 13.07 2.56 -8.06
CA ALA A 37 13.29 1.89 -9.34
C ALA A 37 12.86 2.75 -10.56
N GLY A 38 12.09 3.82 -10.33
CA GLY A 38 11.64 4.73 -11.36
C GLY A 38 10.16 4.59 -11.73
N ILE A 39 9.37 3.82 -10.96
CA ILE A 39 7.92 3.73 -11.15
C ILE A 39 7.27 4.89 -10.40
N ALA A 40 6.35 5.60 -11.05
CA ALA A 40 5.67 6.75 -10.44
C ALA A 40 4.87 6.34 -9.20
N ALA A 41 4.88 7.15 -8.14
CA ALA A 41 4.20 6.86 -6.89
C ALA A 41 2.70 6.53 -7.05
N PRO A 42 1.91 7.24 -7.87
CA PRO A 42 0.51 6.85 -8.12
C PRO A 42 0.37 5.44 -8.70
N GLU A 43 1.28 5.04 -9.57
CA GLU A 43 1.27 3.68 -10.15
C GLU A 43 1.64 2.63 -9.11
N VAL A 44 2.63 2.91 -8.26
CA VAL A 44 3.00 2.03 -7.14
C VAL A 44 1.82 1.83 -6.20
N LEU A 45 1.09 2.90 -5.87
CA LEU A 45 -0.12 2.82 -5.04
C LEU A 45 -1.20 1.97 -5.71
N ARG A 46 -1.38 2.12 -7.01
CA ARG A 46 -2.30 1.30 -7.79
C ARG A 46 -1.90 -0.19 -7.76
N MET A 47 -0.62 -0.50 -7.92
CA MET A 47 -0.09 -1.87 -7.82
C MET A 47 -0.40 -2.49 -6.45
N ALA A 48 -0.26 -1.70 -5.39
CA ALA A 48 -0.52 -2.13 -4.01
C ALA A 48 -2.02 -2.28 -3.66
N THR A 49 -2.91 -1.73 -4.44
CA THR A 49 -4.35 -1.70 -4.17
C THR A 49 -5.16 -2.41 -5.26
N LEU A 50 -5.50 -1.72 -6.34
CA LEU A 50 -6.37 -2.26 -7.38
C LEU A 50 -5.74 -3.45 -8.11
N THR A 51 -4.50 -3.32 -8.57
CA THR A 51 -3.82 -4.40 -9.29
C THR A 51 -3.71 -5.66 -8.43
N SER A 52 -3.34 -5.51 -7.16
CA SER A 52 -3.31 -6.63 -6.21
C SER A 52 -4.69 -7.27 -6.04
N ALA A 53 -5.75 -6.47 -5.91
CA ALA A 53 -7.12 -6.98 -5.82
C ALA A 53 -7.54 -7.72 -7.09
N GLU A 54 -7.20 -7.22 -8.27
CA GLU A 54 -7.48 -7.86 -9.55
C GLU A 54 -6.79 -9.23 -9.68
N VAL A 55 -5.49 -9.30 -9.35
CA VAL A 55 -4.72 -10.55 -9.38
C VAL A 55 -5.31 -11.59 -8.43
N MET A 56 -5.76 -11.16 -7.25
CA MET A 56 -6.37 -12.04 -6.24
C MET A 56 -7.85 -12.35 -6.51
N GLY A 57 -8.44 -11.81 -7.56
CA GLY A 57 -9.86 -11.99 -7.87
C GLY A 57 -10.80 -11.28 -6.90
N ALA A 58 -10.33 -10.28 -6.17
CA ALA A 58 -11.05 -9.59 -5.10
C ALA A 58 -11.52 -8.17 -5.50
N ASN A 59 -11.28 -7.74 -6.73
CA ASN A 59 -11.59 -6.38 -7.21
C ASN A 59 -13.08 -6.07 -7.35
N LYS A 60 -13.94 -7.08 -7.16
CA LYS A 60 -15.40 -6.89 -7.17
C LYS A 60 -15.84 -5.99 -6.00
N ASP A 61 -15.24 -6.15 -4.83
CA ASP A 61 -15.66 -5.46 -3.61
C ASP A 61 -14.55 -4.61 -2.95
N ARG A 62 -13.30 -4.65 -3.44
CA ARG A 62 -12.16 -3.93 -2.87
C ARG A 62 -11.15 -3.50 -3.93
N GLY A 63 -10.12 -2.77 -3.51
CA GLY A 63 -9.03 -2.28 -4.37
C GLY A 63 -9.16 -0.82 -4.79
N VAL A 64 -10.37 -0.26 -4.75
CA VAL A 64 -10.66 1.16 -4.98
C VAL A 64 -11.72 1.68 -4.02
N ILE A 65 -11.73 2.97 -3.79
CA ILE A 65 -12.80 3.65 -3.05
C ILE A 65 -13.91 3.99 -4.04
N ALA A 66 -15.03 3.29 -3.94
CA ALA A 66 -16.20 3.51 -4.80
C ALA A 66 -17.48 3.08 -4.07
N ALA A 67 -18.61 3.65 -4.46
CA ALA A 67 -19.90 3.26 -3.92
C ALA A 67 -20.17 1.77 -4.14
N GLY A 68 -20.66 1.09 -3.11
CA GLY A 68 -20.97 -0.35 -3.14
C GLY A 68 -19.78 -1.27 -2.84
N LYS A 69 -18.57 -0.73 -2.67
CA LYS A 69 -17.40 -1.50 -2.26
C LYS A 69 -17.23 -1.49 -0.74
N LEU A 70 -16.41 -2.43 -0.24
CA LEU A 70 -16.08 -2.48 1.17
C LEU A 70 -15.39 -1.17 1.61
N ALA A 71 -15.69 -0.74 2.82
CA ALA A 71 -15.02 0.39 3.45
C ALA A 71 -13.67 -0.06 4.04
N ASP A 72 -12.72 -0.38 3.17
CA ASP A 72 -11.34 -0.76 3.47
C ASP A 72 -10.42 0.34 2.95
N MET A 73 -9.93 1.20 3.83
CA MET A 73 -9.14 2.37 3.46
C MET A 73 -8.25 2.85 4.60
N ILE A 74 -7.29 3.68 4.29
CA ILE A 74 -6.45 4.37 5.27
C ILE A 74 -6.58 5.88 5.12
N LEU A 75 -6.43 6.61 6.23
CA LEU A 75 -6.21 8.05 6.22
C LEU A 75 -4.74 8.32 6.47
N VAL A 76 -4.17 9.17 5.64
CA VAL A 76 -2.74 9.52 5.67
C VAL A 76 -2.61 11.02 5.82
N ASP A 77 -1.78 11.46 6.78
CA ASP A 77 -1.43 12.89 6.93
C ASP A 77 -0.30 13.26 5.97
N GLY A 78 -0.66 13.47 4.70
CA GLY A 78 0.26 13.76 3.61
C GLY A 78 -0.32 13.40 2.25
N ASP A 79 0.56 13.34 1.25
CA ASP A 79 0.21 13.01 -0.13
C ASP A 79 1.14 11.91 -0.69
N PRO A 80 0.81 10.63 -0.50
CA PRO A 80 1.62 9.52 -1.01
C PRO A 80 1.75 9.48 -2.54
N THR A 81 0.89 10.18 -3.25
CA THR A 81 1.01 10.29 -4.72
C THR A 81 2.20 11.13 -5.17
N LYS A 82 2.67 12.01 -4.29
CA LYS A 82 3.85 12.88 -4.50
C LYS A 82 5.07 12.39 -3.74
N ASN A 83 4.86 11.89 -2.51
CA ASN A 83 5.91 11.35 -1.67
C ASN A 83 5.43 10.04 -1.04
N ILE A 84 5.89 8.93 -1.57
CA ILE A 84 5.48 7.59 -1.12
C ILE A 84 5.72 7.36 0.39
N ARG A 85 6.71 8.04 0.99
CA ARG A 85 7.01 7.97 2.42
C ARG A 85 5.92 8.54 3.30
N ASP A 86 5.01 9.33 2.75
CA ASP A 86 3.85 9.81 3.50
C ASP A 86 2.93 8.67 3.93
N LEU A 87 3.06 7.46 3.35
CA LEU A 87 2.41 6.25 3.86
C LEU A 87 2.78 5.89 5.30
N ASP A 88 3.91 6.38 5.81
CA ASP A 88 4.27 6.19 7.22
C ASP A 88 3.43 7.05 8.18
N LYS A 89 2.68 8.01 7.64
CA LYS A 89 1.85 8.95 8.42
C LYS A 89 0.37 8.53 8.44
N VAL A 90 0.09 7.24 8.57
CA VAL A 90 -1.28 6.74 8.70
C VAL A 90 -1.86 7.19 10.03
N THR A 91 -3.00 7.87 9.99
CA THR A 91 -3.72 8.38 11.17
C THR A 91 -4.94 7.54 11.53
N ALA A 92 -5.49 6.80 10.59
CA ALA A 92 -6.58 5.87 10.84
C ALA A 92 -6.56 4.74 9.81
N VAL A 93 -6.96 3.55 10.24
CA VAL A 93 -7.23 2.41 9.37
C VAL A 93 -8.71 2.09 9.45
N ILE A 94 -9.38 2.00 8.31
CA ILE A 94 -10.79 1.64 8.23
C ILE A 94 -10.86 0.27 7.54
N LYS A 95 -11.47 -0.69 8.21
CA LYS A 95 -11.66 -2.04 7.69
C LYS A 95 -13.08 -2.52 7.93
N GLY A 96 -13.78 -2.84 6.84
CA GLY A 96 -15.18 -3.23 6.90
C GLY A 96 -16.05 -2.18 7.58
N GLY A 97 -15.71 -0.89 7.47
CA GLY A 97 -16.39 0.23 8.11
C GLY A 97 -16.00 0.50 9.57
N ASN A 98 -15.17 -0.34 10.18
CA ASN A 98 -14.66 -0.11 11.54
C ASN A 98 -13.37 0.72 11.49
N VAL A 99 -13.26 1.69 12.39
CA VAL A 99 -12.09 2.58 12.48
C VAL A 99 -11.15 2.10 13.57
N TYR A 100 -9.87 1.96 13.21
CA TYR A 100 -8.79 1.55 14.11
C TYR A 100 -7.75 2.66 14.20
N ASP A 101 -7.26 2.90 15.42
CA ASP A 101 -6.14 3.79 15.69
C ASP A 101 -4.81 3.01 15.58
N PRO A 102 -3.95 3.33 14.59
CA PRO A 102 -2.65 2.66 14.44
C PRO A 102 -1.78 2.76 15.69
N ALA A 103 -1.76 3.91 16.35
CA ALA A 103 -0.94 4.13 17.54
C ALA A 103 -1.36 3.22 18.70
N ALA A 104 -2.66 2.98 18.88
CA ALA A 104 -3.17 2.07 19.89
C ALA A 104 -2.78 0.62 19.60
N ILE A 105 -2.80 0.22 18.32
CA ILE A 105 -2.38 -1.12 17.88
C ILE A 105 -0.87 -1.30 18.08
N GLU A 106 -0.06 -0.36 17.65
CA GLU A 106 1.40 -0.40 17.81
C GLU A 106 1.79 -0.51 19.29
N LYS A 107 1.16 0.28 20.14
CA LYS A 107 1.36 0.22 21.60
C LYS A 107 1.00 -1.14 22.17
N ALA A 108 -0.13 -1.72 21.76
CA ALA A 108 -0.56 -3.05 22.23
C ALA A 108 0.40 -4.16 21.80
N LEU A 109 1.07 -3.99 20.65
CA LEU A 109 2.07 -4.92 20.12
C LEU A 109 3.50 -4.66 20.64
N GLY A 110 3.71 -3.62 21.45
CA GLY A 110 5.03 -3.23 21.94
C GLY A 110 5.93 -2.64 20.86
N ILE A 111 5.35 -2.11 19.78
CA ILE A 111 6.07 -1.44 18.69
C ILE A 111 6.28 0.03 19.06
N ALA A 112 7.51 0.53 18.93
CA ALA A 112 7.80 1.93 19.17
C ALA A 112 7.06 2.82 18.15
N PRO A 113 6.54 3.99 18.54
CA PRO A 113 5.93 4.93 17.61
C PRO A 113 6.92 5.36 16.54
N ARG A 114 6.44 5.52 15.33
CA ARG A 114 7.21 6.04 14.20
C ARG A 114 7.41 7.55 14.28
#